data_86a315b89a86da3e3c09bededd9bb7d5
#
_entry.id   86a315b89a86da3e3c09bededd9bb7d5
#
_cell.length_a   1.000
_cell.length_b   1.000
_cell.length_c   1.000
_cell.angle_alpha   90.00
_cell.angle_beta   90.00
_cell.angle_gamma   90.00
#
_symmetry.space_group_name_H-M   'P 1'
#
loop_
_entity.id
_entity.type
_entity.pdbx_description
1 polymer ?
#
loop_
_entity_poly.entity_id
_entity_poly.type
_entity_poly.pdbx_seq_one_letter_code
_entity_poly.pdbx_strand_id
1 'polypeptide(L)'
;MRHGSLFSVAIVSLFMSACASSAVQTETGSGGGGAREGAGGATGSGGATGTGGTTGSGGTSSGGTTGTGGATGTGGTSSGGTTGTGGVKGTGGSGTGGNTGTGGTTGTGGTTGAGGKGGGAGMGAAGMGAGGTSTGGKGGTGGTGTGGTGTGGSGTGGSSCTTPPAASALVGWASVSGNGITTTTGGGSATPQTVTSVSALNSAAGGSNAAVIYVSGVLPNGSVTIGSNKTIVGICGAEIHGHVDMVGASNVIVRNIKIVGYAVGNCALDPSYDSSVGCSSGDDAITVEKGTHIWFDHDDISDGTDGNLDITVAADYVTVSWTKFHYTARTDNSGSDSTGASGHRYSNLVGGSDNSSGDVGKLNVTWHHNWWADKVVERQPRVRYGKNHLFNNLYTASGNNYCIRAGMDAQVLVENNAFVGVASPQEFNSTADQGTSYITARNNLYSGTSGSQSTGGSGTPFTSPPYTYTLDTASNVQSAVQSGAGPH
;
A
#
# COMPACT_ATOMS: atom_id res chain seq x y z
N MET A 1 74.53 7.00 -18.25
CA MET A 1 75.17 5.79 -17.64
C MET A 1 74.15 5.10 -16.76
N ARG A 2 73.91 3.76 -17.06
CA ARG A 2 73.26 2.73 -16.26
C ARG A 2 71.77 2.95 -15.82
N HIS A 3 70.89 2.43 -16.53
CA HIS A 3 70.10 1.19 -16.51
C HIS A 3 69.83 0.60 -15.10
N GLY A 4 68.56 0.48 -14.74
CA GLY A 4 68.00 -0.29 -13.64
C GLY A 4 66.54 -0.67 -13.96
N SER A 5 66.34 -1.82 -14.64
CA SER A 5 65.01 -2.44 -14.81
C SER A 5 64.58 -3.09 -13.52
N LEU A 6 63.32 -2.91 -13.14
CA LEU A 6 62.64 -3.69 -12.13
C LEU A 6 61.42 -4.40 -12.77
N PHE A 7 61.49 -5.70 -12.75
CA PHE A 7 60.44 -6.64 -13.18
C PHE A 7 59.26 -6.60 -12.20
N SER A 8 58.07 -6.36 -12.70
CA SER A 8 56.85 -6.64 -11.99
C SER A 8 56.31 -8.03 -12.39
N VAL A 9 56.20 -8.90 -11.40
CA VAL A 9 55.60 -10.24 -11.53
C VAL A 9 54.08 -10.08 -11.38
N ALA A 10 53.35 -10.39 -12.41
CA ALA A 10 51.89 -10.50 -12.37
C ALA A 10 51.50 -11.91 -11.88
N ILE A 11 50.80 -11.98 -10.75
CA ILE A 11 50.18 -13.20 -10.27
C ILE A 11 48.79 -13.28 -10.90
N VAL A 12 48.62 -14.23 -11.82
CA VAL A 12 47.30 -14.59 -12.38
C VAL A 12 46.67 -15.62 -11.45
N SER A 13 45.62 -15.21 -10.73
CA SER A 13 44.77 -16.14 -9.98
C SER A 13 43.67 -16.68 -10.89
N LEU A 14 43.79 -17.96 -11.20
CA LEU A 14 42.85 -18.74 -11.99
C LEU A 14 41.71 -19.19 -11.08
N PHE A 15 40.53 -18.60 -11.19
CA PHE A 15 39.33 -19.15 -10.58
C PHE A 15 38.69 -20.17 -11.51
N MET A 16 38.78 -21.44 -11.13
CA MET A 16 38.00 -22.51 -11.75
C MET A 16 36.53 -22.38 -11.33
N SER A 17 35.68 -22.13 -12.30
CA SER A 17 34.23 -22.22 -12.15
C SER A 17 33.83 -23.70 -12.23
N ALA A 18 33.40 -24.28 -11.13
CA ALA A 18 32.80 -25.60 -11.10
C ALA A 18 31.33 -25.52 -11.48
N CYS A 19 30.94 -26.01 -12.64
CA CYS A 19 29.58 -26.33 -13.00
C CYS A 19 29.06 -27.46 -12.11
N ALA A 20 28.14 -27.20 -11.21
CA ALA A 20 27.37 -28.21 -10.52
C ALA A 20 26.10 -28.52 -11.34
N SER A 21 26.09 -29.68 -11.97
CA SER A 21 24.90 -30.28 -12.59
C SER A 21 23.91 -30.68 -11.52
N SER A 22 22.68 -30.15 -11.63
CA SER A 22 21.57 -30.53 -10.77
C SER A 22 21.13 -31.96 -11.05
N ALA A 23 21.44 -32.89 -10.15
CA ALA A 23 20.87 -34.21 -10.15
C ALA A 23 19.46 -34.16 -9.56
N VAL A 24 18.49 -34.64 -10.32
CA VAL A 24 17.11 -34.89 -9.84
C VAL A 24 17.20 -36.06 -8.86
N GLN A 25 16.99 -35.78 -7.57
CA GLN A 25 16.81 -36.82 -6.56
C GLN A 25 15.32 -37.11 -6.40
N THR A 26 14.94 -38.33 -6.74
CA THR A 26 13.67 -38.94 -6.32
C THR A 26 13.79 -39.30 -4.84
N GLU A 27 13.17 -38.52 -3.99
CA GLU A 27 13.10 -38.82 -2.57
C GLU A 27 12.02 -39.86 -2.28
N THR A 28 12.45 -41.05 -1.91
CA THR A 28 11.65 -42.02 -1.16
C THR A 28 11.60 -41.55 0.29
N GLY A 29 10.41 -41.20 0.77
CA GLY A 29 10.23 -40.55 2.06
C GLY A 29 10.59 -41.45 3.26
N SER A 30 11.52 -40.98 4.05
CA SER A 30 11.60 -41.30 5.48
C SER A 30 11.71 -39.99 6.25
N GLY A 31 10.81 -39.80 7.23
CA GLY A 31 10.54 -38.53 7.86
C GLY A 31 11.75 -37.85 8.50
N GLY A 32 11.87 -36.59 8.22
CA GLY A 32 12.73 -35.67 8.92
C GLY A 32 12.09 -34.28 8.84
N GLY A 33 11.92 -33.62 9.98
CA GLY A 33 11.26 -32.32 10.09
C GLY A 33 12.00 -31.23 9.29
N GLY A 34 11.34 -30.73 8.29
CA GLY A 34 11.76 -29.58 7.50
C GLY A 34 10.53 -28.85 6.98
N ALA A 35 10.61 -27.53 6.85
CA ALA A 35 9.54 -26.74 6.26
C ALA A 35 9.34 -27.18 4.79
N ARG A 36 8.10 -27.49 4.43
CA ARG A 36 7.70 -27.75 3.04
C ARG A 36 6.93 -26.57 2.52
N GLU A 37 7.49 -25.93 1.52
CA GLU A 37 6.77 -24.99 0.66
C GLU A 37 6.26 -25.76 -0.56
N GLY A 38 4.97 -25.76 -0.76
CA GLY A 38 4.34 -26.36 -1.92
C GLY A 38 3.35 -25.41 -2.57
N ALA A 39 3.63 -24.99 -3.78
CA ALA A 39 2.69 -24.30 -4.65
C ALA A 39 2.13 -25.30 -5.69
N GLY A 40 0.83 -25.49 -5.66
CA GLY A 40 0.10 -26.32 -6.63
C GLY A 40 -0.26 -27.71 -6.16
N GLY A 41 -1.47 -28.12 -6.42
CA GLY A 41 -2.19 -29.30 -6.01
C GLY A 41 -1.39 -30.57 -5.72
N ALA A 42 -1.11 -30.82 -4.46
CA ALA A 42 -0.57 -32.06 -4.02
C ALA A 42 -1.65 -32.90 -3.32
N THR A 43 -1.87 -34.13 -3.78
CA THR A 43 -2.68 -35.13 -3.09
C THR A 43 -1.76 -36.04 -2.31
N GLY A 44 -1.84 -36.04 -1.01
CA GLY A 44 -1.05 -36.90 -0.14
C GLY A 44 -1.92 -37.61 0.90
N SER A 45 -1.73 -38.93 1.07
CA SER A 45 -2.32 -39.73 2.15
C SER A 45 -1.22 -40.13 3.10
N GLY A 46 -1.22 -39.62 4.31
CA GLY A 46 -0.25 -39.97 5.35
C GLY A 46 -0.18 -38.90 6.44
N GLY A 47 0.27 -39.31 7.61
CA GLY A 47 0.50 -38.42 8.75
C GLY A 47 1.90 -37.85 8.75
N ALA A 48 2.05 -36.60 9.10
CA ALA A 48 3.35 -35.97 9.31
C ALA A 48 3.60 -35.73 10.80
N THR A 49 4.76 -36.12 11.27
CA THR A 49 5.20 -35.93 12.68
C THR A 49 6.47 -35.07 12.68
N GLY A 50 6.45 -33.93 13.36
CA GLY A 50 7.65 -33.10 13.41
C GLY A 50 7.50 -31.88 14.30
N THR A 51 8.65 -31.26 14.59
CA THR A 51 8.74 -29.96 15.26
C THR A 51 9.00 -28.87 14.20
N GLY A 52 7.97 -28.13 13.81
CA GLY A 52 8.09 -27.10 12.77
C GLY A 52 6.74 -26.69 12.20
N GLY A 53 6.73 -25.63 11.43
CA GLY A 53 5.54 -25.13 10.75
C GLY A 53 5.28 -25.83 9.42
N THR A 54 4.02 -25.99 9.04
CA THR A 54 3.62 -26.48 7.73
C THR A 54 2.88 -25.37 6.99
N THR A 55 3.35 -25.02 5.82
CA THR A 55 2.73 -24.00 4.95
C THR A 55 2.26 -24.66 3.66
N GLY A 56 1.02 -24.45 3.28
CA GLY A 56 0.49 -24.95 2.02
C GLY A 56 -0.58 -24.03 1.43
N SER A 57 -0.57 -23.86 0.11
CA SER A 57 -1.59 -23.12 -0.62
C SER A 57 -2.26 -24.03 -1.64
N GLY A 58 -3.57 -24.23 -1.50
CA GLY A 58 -4.42 -24.97 -2.43
C GLY A 58 -4.12 -26.48 -2.53
N GLY A 59 -5.05 -27.29 -2.23
CA GLY A 59 -4.92 -28.76 -2.36
C GLY A 59 -5.84 -29.53 -1.42
N THR A 60 -5.91 -30.83 -1.63
CA THR A 60 -6.63 -31.75 -0.76
C THR A 60 -5.64 -32.67 -0.04
N SER A 61 -5.75 -32.76 1.27
CA SER A 61 -4.98 -33.75 2.05
C SER A 61 -5.88 -34.59 2.97
N SER A 62 -5.62 -35.86 3.04
CA SER A 62 -6.23 -36.76 3.98
C SER A 62 -5.17 -37.36 4.91
N GLY A 63 -5.25 -37.06 6.18
CA GLY A 63 -4.29 -37.54 7.19
C GLY A 63 -4.22 -36.58 8.38
N GLY A 64 -3.63 -37.04 9.47
CA GLY A 64 -3.43 -36.26 10.68
C GLY A 64 -2.04 -35.65 10.75
N THR A 65 -1.93 -34.49 11.33
CA THR A 65 -0.65 -33.83 11.63
C THR A 65 -0.42 -33.79 13.15
N THR A 66 0.71 -34.31 13.59
CA THR A 66 1.10 -34.24 15.01
C THR A 66 2.42 -33.52 15.14
N GLY A 67 2.47 -32.44 15.90
CA GLY A 67 3.69 -31.70 16.07
C GLY A 67 3.58 -30.53 17.04
N THR A 68 4.75 -29.97 17.39
CA THR A 68 4.86 -28.70 18.11
C THR A 68 5.21 -27.59 17.11
N GLY A 69 4.23 -26.78 16.73
CA GLY A 69 4.43 -25.71 15.75
C GLY A 69 3.10 -25.24 15.18
N GLY A 70 3.12 -24.20 14.39
CA GLY A 70 1.95 -23.64 13.74
C GLY A 70 1.73 -24.23 12.35
N ALA A 71 0.48 -24.40 11.94
CA ALA A 71 0.12 -24.73 10.58
C ALA A 71 -0.57 -23.51 9.93
N THR A 72 -0.13 -23.12 8.74
CA THR A 72 -0.71 -22.02 7.96
C THR A 72 -1.14 -22.54 6.59
N GLY A 73 -2.38 -22.33 6.21
CA GLY A 73 -2.87 -22.72 4.90
C GLY A 73 -3.86 -21.72 4.30
N THR A 74 -3.78 -21.55 3.01
CA THR A 74 -4.67 -20.69 2.21
C THR A 74 -5.42 -21.57 1.21
N GLY A 75 -6.74 -21.67 1.37
CA GLY A 75 -7.63 -22.38 0.43
C GLY A 75 -7.36 -23.87 0.29
N GLY A 76 -8.34 -24.66 0.44
CA GLY A 76 -8.26 -26.11 0.27
C GLY A 76 -9.21 -26.86 1.18
N THR A 77 -9.36 -28.14 0.94
CA THR A 77 -10.16 -29.04 1.78
C THR A 77 -9.26 -30.04 2.48
N SER A 78 -9.38 -30.18 3.78
CA SER A 78 -8.66 -31.20 4.53
C SER A 78 -9.62 -32.10 5.32
N SER A 79 -9.38 -33.39 5.30
CA SER A 79 -10.03 -34.34 6.17
C SER A 79 -8.97 -35.01 7.06
N GLY A 80 -9.06 -34.78 8.35
CA GLY A 80 -8.09 -35.30 9.33
C GLY A 80 -8.03 -34.46 10.59
N GLY A 81 -7.47 -35.00 11.66
CA GLY A 81 -7.31 -34.28 12.92
C GLY A 81 -5.92 -33.69 13.06
N THR A 82 -5.82 -32.54 13.70
CA THR A 82 -4.56 -31.91 14.07
C THR A 82 -4.36 -32.00 15.59
N THR A 83 -3.26 -32.59 16.03
CA THR A 83 -2.88 -32.62 17.44
C THR A 83 -1.54 -31.95 17.64
N GLY A 84 -1.48 -30.90 18.44
CA GLY A 84 -0.22 -30.22 18.68
C GLY A 84 -0.33 -29.08 19.70
N THR A 85 0.82 -28.59 20.13
CA THR A 85 0.95 -27.37 20.93
C THR A 85 1.39 -26.25 19.99
N GLY A 86 0.47 -25.36 19.61
CA GLY A 86 0.72 -24.25 18.70
C GLY A 86 -0.56 -23.69 18.10
N GLY A 87 -0.48 -22.57 17.46
CA GLY A 87 -1.62 -21.91 16.80
C GLY A 87 -1.84 -22.41 15.37
N VAL A 88 -3.08 -22.45 14.94
CA VAL A 88 -3.47 -22.73 13.54
C VAL A 88 -4.06 -21.45 12.94
N LYS A 89 -3.49 -20.98 11.84
CA LYS A 89 -3.99 -19.83 11.08
C LYS A 89 -4.38 -20.28 9.67
N GLY A 90 -5.60 -20.00 9.27
CA GLY A 90 -6.08 -20.33 7.94
C GLY A 90 -7.06 -19.31 7.41
N THR A 91 -6.97 -19.01 6.12
CA THR A 91 -7.88 -18.15 5.37
C THR A 91 -8.57 -18.97 4.29
N GLY A 92 -9.89 -19.17 4.42
CA GLY A 92 -10.75 -19.82 3.44
C GLY A 92 -10.49 -21.32 3.25
N GLY A 93 -11.50 -22.12 3.41
CA GLY A 93 -11.47 -23.55 3.18
C GLY A 93 -12.46 -24.30 4.07
N SER A 94 -12.83 -25.50 3.67
CA SER A 94 -13.72 -26.39 4.44
C SER A 94 -12.92 -27.56 5.00
N GLY A 95 -13.07 -27.83 6.28
CA GLY A 95 -12.45 -28.99 6.93
C GLY A 95 -13.43 -29.85 7.69
N THR A 96 -13.29 -31.17 7.57
CA THR A 96 -13.98 -32.14 8.41
C THR A 96 -12.96 -32.87 9.27
N GLY A 97 -12.95 -32.58 10.55
CA GLY A 97 -12.03 -33.20 11.52
C GLY A 97 -12.01 -32.49 12.87
N GLY A 98 -11.63 -33.17 13.90
CA GLY A 98 -11.50 -32.62 15.25
C GLY A 98 -10.13 -31.99 15.49
N ASN A 99 -10.10 -30.91 16.23
CA ASN A 99 -8.89 -30.21 16.63
C ASN A 99 -8.68 -30.38 18.14
N THR A 100 -7.58 -30.98 18.55
CA THR A 100 -7.20 -31.06 19.96
C THR A 100 -5.80 -30.45 20.17
N GLY A 101 -5.74 -29.38 20.92
CA GLY A 101 -4.47 -28.72 21.20
C GLY A 101 -4.61 -27.66 22.30
N THR A 102 -3.49 -27.34 22.94
CA THR A 102 -3.37 -26.17 23.82
C THR A 102 -2.79 -25.01 23.02
N GLY A 103 -3.67 -24.14 22.51
CA GLY A 103 -3.29 -22.97 21.72
C GLY A 103 -4.54 -22.30 21.13
N GLY A 104 -4.44 -21.01 20.81
CA GLY A 104 -5.55 -20.26 20.23
C GLY A 104 -5.72 -20.52 18.74
N THR A 105 -6.97 -20.58 18.29
CA THR A 105 -7.34 -20.59 16.87
C THR A 105 -7.87 -19.24 16.45
N THR A 106 -7.25 -18.63 15.46
CA THR A 106 -7.78 -17.44 14.80
C THR A 106 -8.05 -17.76 13.33
N GLY A 107 -9.30 -17.65 12.92
CA GLY A 107 -9.71 -17.83 11.53
C GLY A 107 -10.66 -16.72 11.08
N THR A 108 -10.44 -16.19 9.90
CA THR A 108 -11.35 -15.28 9.20
C THR A 108 -11.93 -16.02 7.99
N GLY A 109 -13.20 -16.39 8.09
CA GLY A 109 -13.93 -17.07 7.01
C GLY A 109 -14.88 -18.12 7.57
N GLY A 110 -16.09 -18.15 7.09
CA GLY A 110 -17.17 -18.99 7.61
C GLY A 110 -16.86 -20.48 7.55
N THR A 111 -16.93 -21.12 8.67
CA THR A 111 -16.82 -22.58 8.80
C THR A 111 -18.20 -23.18 8.93
N THR A 112 -18.62 -23.98 7.99
CA THR A 112 -19.66 -24.96 8.23
C THR A 112 -18.97 -26.26 8.65
N GLY A 113 -18.85 -26.46 9.96
CA GLY A 113 -18.34 -27.70 10.52
C GLY A 113 -19.45 -28.44 11.21
N ALA A 114 -19.69 -29.69 10.82
CA ALA A 114 -20.51 -30.63 11.60
C ALA A 114 -19.59 -31.44 12.49
N GLY A 115 -19.66 -31.26 13.78
CA GLY A 115 -18.96 -32.15 14.68
C GLY A 115 -18.77 -31.66 16.09
N GLY A 116 -19.08 -32.45 17.04
CA GLY A 116 -18.48 -32.57 18.35
C GLY A 116 -18.79 -31.50 19.40
N LYS A 117 -19.81 -31.79 20.19
CA LYS A 117 -20.05 -31.11 21.47
C LYS A 117 -18.93 -31.42 22.47
N GLY A 118 -18.26 -30.38 22.93
CA GLY A 118 -17.40 -30.41 24.12
C GLY A 118 -17.88 -29.36 25.09
N GLY A 119 -18.49 -29.78 26.20
CA GLY A 119 -18.98 -28.88 27.22
C GLY A 119 -17.87 -28.31 28.08
N GLY A 120 -17.94 -27.03 28.32
CA GLY A 120 -17.18 -26.30 29.32
C GLY A 120 -18.06 -25.22 29.91
N ALA A 121 -18.56 -25.43 31.11
CA ALA A 121 -19.33 -24.46 31.85
C ALA A 121 -18.40 -23.39 32.41
N GLY A 122 -18.58 -22.17 31.97
CA GLY A 122 -18.02 -20.99 32.60
C GLY A 122 -19.12 -20.15 33.24
N MET A 123 -19.12 -20.06 34.57
CA MET A 123 -20.03 -19.21 35.30
C MET A 123 -19.63 -17.75 35.15
N GLY A 124 -20.46 -16.95 34.54
CA GLY A 124 -20.38 -15.51 34.50
C GLY A 124 -21.19 -14.89 35.65
N ALA A 125 -20.53 -14.16 36.52
CA ALA A 125 -21.18 -13.40 37.58
C ALA A 125 -21.78 -12.11 37.01
N ALA A 126 -23.07 -11.92 37.19
CA ALA A 126 -23.79 -10.69 36.88
C ALA A 126 -23.51 -9.64 37.93
N GLY A 127 -22.94 -8.51 37.54
CA GLY A 127 -22.84 -7.30 38.38
C GLY A 127 -24.05 -6.40 38.18
N MET A 128 -24.85 -6.24 39.23
CA MET A 128 -25.91 -5.22 39.27
C MET A 128 -25.31 -3.88 39.63
N GLY A 129 -25.46 -2.88 38.75
CA GLY A 129 -25.18 -1.48 39.04
C GLY A 129 -26.41 -0.76 39.50
N ALA A 130 -26.39 -0.22 40.73
CA ALA A 130 -27.44 0.55 41.30
C ALA A 130 -27.35 2.01 40.85
N GLY A 131 -28.48 2.56 40.47
CA GLY A 131 -28.64 3.95 40.08
C GLY A 131 -28.56 4.93 41.27
N GLY A 132 -27.83 6.02 41.06
CA GLY A 132 -27.77 7.12 41.99
C GLY A 132 -28.54 8.36 41.45
N THR A 133 -29.55 8.76 42.15
CA THR A 133 -30.28 10.01 41.96
C THR A 133 -29.58 11.13 42.70
N SER A 134 -29.23 12.22 42.03
CA SER A 134 -28.78 13.44 42.69
C SER A 134 -29.77 14.59 42.51
N THR A 135 -30.23 15.05 43.61
CA THR A 135 -31.10 16.22 43.80
C THR A 135 -30.30 17.52 43.71
N GLY A 136 -30.96 18.54 43.18
CA GLY A 136 -30.47 19.87 42.88
C GLY A 136 -30.00 20.72 44.07
N GLY A 137 -29.14 21.65 43.76
CA GLY A 137 -28.74 22.75 44.65
C GLY A 137 -28.92 24.08 43.95
N LYS A 138 -29.65 24.96 44.60
CA LYS A 138 -29.97 26.37 44.20
C LYS A 138 -28.86 27.33 44.58
N GLY A 139 -28.61 28.31 43.70
CA GLY A 139 -28.49 29.71 44.14
C GLY A 139 -27.07 30.27 44.34
N GLY A 140 -26.71 31.22 43.53
CA GLY A 140 -25.60 32.16 43.74
C GLY A 140 -25.76 33.39 42.85
N THR A 141 -26.01 34.51 43.46
CA THR A 141 -26.28 35.85 42.89
C THR A 141 -25.03 36.55 42.36
N GLY A 142 -25.18 37.16 41.20
CA GLY A 142 -24.77 38.51 40.85
C GLY A 142 -23.30 38.89 40.81
N GLY A 143 -22.79 39.10 39.61
CA GLY A 143 -21.61 39.90 39.30
C GLY A 143 -21.83 40.68 38.01
N THR A 144 -22.00 42.00 38.11
CA THR A 144 -22.09 42.95 36.99
C THR A 144 -20.68 43.13 36.39
N GLY A 145 -20.47 42.62 35.20
CA GLY A 145 -19.26 42.87 34.39
C GLY A 145 -19.65 43.71 33.17
N THR A 146 -19.03 44.86 33.06
CA THR A 146 -19.14 45.85 31.99
C THR A 146 -18.77 45.28 30.63
N GLY A 147 -19.62 45.54 29.65
CA GLY A 147 -19.52 45.02 28.28
C GLY A 147 -18.28 45.48 27.52
N GLY A 148 -17.60 44.52 26.95
CA GLY A 148 -16.73 44.74 25.83
C GLY A 148 -17.49 44.48 24.53
N THR A 149 -17.62 45.50 23.70
CA THR A 149 -18.15 45.37 22.34
C THR A 149 -17.18 44.56 21.49
N GLY A 150 -17.40 43.24 21.49
CA GLY A 150 -16.78 42.37 20.50
C GLY A 150 -17.57 42.57 19.20
N THR A 151 -16.92 43.12 18.20
CA THR A 151 -17.40 43.11 16.81
C THR A 151 -17.60 41.64 16.40
N GLY A 152 -18.86 41.27 16.32
CA GLY A 152 -19.23 39.97 15.78
C GLY A 152 -18.75 39.84 14.36
N GLY A 153 -17.72 38.99 14.16
CA GLY A 153 -17.41 38.55 12.84
C GLY A 153 -18.65 37.87 12.29
N SER A 154 -19.19 38.43 11.22
CA SER A 154 -20.23 37.79 10.43
C SER A 154 -19.69 36.47 9.97
N GLY A 155 -20.12 35.39 10.63
CA GLY A 155 -19.93 34.06 10.10
C GLY A 155 -20.61 34.04 8.74
N THR A 156 -19.79 34.08 7.68
CA THR A 156 -20.25 33.72 6.35
C THR A 156 -20.96 32.39 6.49
N GLY A 157 -22.23 32.35 6.12
CA GLY A 157 -23.09 31.19 6.23
C GLY A 157 -22.36 29.99 5.66
N GLY A 158 -22.20 28.96 6.51
CA GLY A 158 -21.55 27.73 6.09
C GLY A 158 -22.29 27.23 4.87
N SER A 159 -21.63 27.27 3.72
CA SER A 159 -22.02 26.44 2.59
C SER A 159 -22.25 25.06 3.13
N SER A 160 -23.46 24.51 2.96
CA SER A 160 -23.70 23.13 3.37
C SER A 160 -22.74 22.27 2.57
N CYS A 161 -21.75 21.71 3.24
CA CYS A 161 -20.70 20.89 2.61
C CYS A 161 -21.26 19.52 2.15
N THR A 162 -22.48 19.52 1.63
CA THR A 162 -23.19 18.34 1.12
C THR A 162 -22.86 18.03 -0.33
N THR A 163 -22.23 18.98 -1.03
CA THR A 163 -21.89 18.84 -2.45
C THR A 163 -20.38 18.72 -2.60
N PRO A 164 -19.89 17.67 -3.26
CA PRO A 164 -18.46 17.52 -3.53
C PRO A 164 -17.98 18.61 -4.50
N PRO A 165 -16.69 18.98 -4.48
CA PRO A 165 -16.08 19.79 -5.52
C PRO A 165 -16.28 19.18 -6.91
N ALA A 166 -16.24 20.01 -7.95
CA ALA A 166 -16.26 19.54 -9.32
C ALA A 166 -15.06 18.59 -9.57
N ALA A 167 -15.29 17.54 -10.33
CA ALA A 167 -14.21 16.65 -10.71
C ALA A 167 -13.32 17.31 -11.77
N SER A 168 -12.01 17.06 -11.70
CA SER A 168 -11.06 17.34 -12.79
C SER A 168 -11.42 16.54 -14.05
N ALA A 169 -10.84 16.90 -15.18
CA ALA A 169 -10.84 16.02 -16.33
C ALA A 169 -9.87 14.86 -16.10
N LEU A 170 -10.31 13.63 -16.29
CA LEU A 170 -9.44 12.46 -16.24
C LEU A 170 -8.44 12.49 -17.41
N VAL A 171 -7.17 12.56 -17.10
CA VAL A 171 -6.06 12.48 -18.07
C VAL A 171 -5.07 11.43 -17.59
N GLY A 172 -4.69 10.50 -18.44
CA GLY A 172 -3.71 9.49 -18.08
C GLY A 172 -4.14 8.06 -18.40
N TRP A 173 -3.41 7.10 -17.89
CA TRP A 173 -3.66 5.69 -18.20
C TRP A 173 -5.06 5.22 -17.80
N ALA A 174 -5.65 5.73 -16.74
CA ALA A 174 -7.02 5.38 -16.35
C ALA A 174 -8.09 5.83 -17.37
N SER A 175 -7.76 6.71 -18.33
CA SER A 175 -8.63 7.09 -19.43
C SER A 175 -8.50 6.20 -20.66
N VAL A 176 -7.49 5.33 -20.71
CA VAL A 176 -7.16 4.50 -21.89
C VAL A 176 -7.98 3.21 -21.87
N SER A 177 -8.54 2.84 -23.01
CA SER A 177 -9.27 1.56 -23.12
C SER A 177 -8.35 0.34 -22.94
N GLY A 178 -8.76 -0.57 -22.09
CA GLY A 178 -8.02 -1.81 -21.80
C GLY A 178 -8.76 -2.70 -20.82
N ASN A 179 -8.36 -3.93 -20.69
CA ASN A 179 -8.94 -4.90 -19.73
C ASN A 179 -10.48 -4.93 -19.69
N GLY A 180 -11.13 -4.69 -20.85
CA GLY A 180 -12.60 -4.68 -20.97
C GLY A 180 -13.29 -3.38 -20.52
N ILE A 181 -12.54 -2.35 -20.13
CA ILE A 181 -13.04 -1.04 -19.69
C ILE A 181 -12.59 0.02 -20.69
N THR A 182 -13.52 0.86 -21.14
CA THR A 182 -13.21 1.92 -22.11
C THR A 182 -12.51 3.11 -21.48
N THR A 183 -12.96 3.50 -20.29
CA THR A 183 -12.39 4.58 -19.45
C THR A 183 -12.91 4.44 -18.03
N THR A 184 -12.21 4.99 -17.05
CA THR A 184 -12.67 4.98 -15.67
C THR A 184 -13.87 5.90 -15.48
N THR A 185 -14.97 5.34 -15.01
CA THR A 185 -16.24 6.06 -14.74
C THR A 185 -16.69 5.90 -13.28
N GLY A 186 -16.00 5.05 -12.50
CA GLY A 186 -16.33 4.77 -11.11
C GLY A 186 -17.76 4.23 -10.95
N GLY A 187 -18.50 4.80 -10.01
CA GLY A 187 -19.90 4.48 -9.76
C GLY A 187 -20.88 5.03 -10.82
N GLY A 188 -20.39 5.74 -11.84
CA GLY A 188 -21.19 6.29 -12.91
C GLY A 188 -22.30 7.24 -12.42
N SER A 189 -23.54 6.97 -12.83
CA SER A 189 -24.71 7.75 -12.45
C SER A 189 -25.48 7.19 -11.24
N ALA A 190 -24.88 6.30 -10.44
CA ALA A 190 -25.53 5.79 -9.24
C ALA A 190 -25.89 6.93 -8.27
N THR A 191 -27.04 6.82 -7.63
CA THR A 191 -27.48 7.81 -6.66
C THR A 191 -26.48 7.89 -5.50
N PRO A 192 -25.95 9.07 -5.19
CA PRO A 192 -24.99 9.22 -4.11
C PRO A 192 -25.57 8.84 -2.74
N GLN A 193 -24.77 8.17 -1.93
CA GLN A 193 -25.07 7.89 -0.53
C GLN A 193 -23.97 8.46 0.36
N THR A 194 -24.34 9.07 1.50
CA THR A 194 -23.36 9.61 2.45
C THR A 194 -23.10 8.62 3.57
N VAL A 195 -21.83 8.43 3.89
CA VAL A 195 -21.34 7.56 4.97
C VAL A 195 -20.48 8.34 5.96
N THR A 196 -20.59 7.99 7.25
CA THR A 196 -19.89 8.65 8.36
C THR A 196 -19.17 7.66 9.29
N SER A 197 -19.02 6.42 8.86
CA SER A 197 -18.30 5.38 9.62
C SER A 197 -17.60 4.39 8.70
N VAL A 198 -16.54 3.76 9.19
CA VAL A 198 -15.79 2.71 8.47
C VAL A 198 -16.71 1.56 8.08
N SER A 199 -17.59 1.12 8.97
CA SER A 199 -18.52 0.01 8.68
C SER A 199 -19.51 0.36 7.57
N ALA A 200 -20.05 1.59 7.55
CA ALA A 200 -20.95 2.05 6.48
C ALA A 200 -20.19 2.17 5.15
N LEU A 201 -18.95 2.66 5.19
CA LEU A 201 -18.09 2.75 4.00
C LEU A 201 -17.79 1.34 3.44
N ASN A 202 -17.36 0.41 4.26
CA ASN A 202 -17.11 -0.99 3.83
C ASN A 202 -18.37 -1.65 3.23
N SER A 203 -19.53 -1.41 3.82
CA SER A 203 -20.80 -1.94 3.30
C SER A 203 -21.16 -1.36 1.93
N ALA A 204 -20.92 -0.06 1.73
CA ALA A 204 -21.23 0.65 0.48
C ALA A 204 -20.18 0.40 -0.61
N ALA A 205 -18.91 0.33 -0.23
CA ALA A 205 -17.78 0.22 -1.15
C ALA A 205 -17.46 -1.22 -1.56
N GLY A 206 -17.95 -2.23 -0.83
CA GLY A 206 -17.69 -3.63 -1.14
C GLY A 206 -18.31 -4.12 -2.44
N GLY A 207 -17.80 -5.25 -2.95
CA GLY A 207 -18.32 -5.94 -4.13
C GLY A 207 -18.23 -5.13 -5.43
N SER A 208 -19.01 -5.52 -6.45
CA SER A 208 -18.90 -4.98 -7.81
C SER A 208 -20.07 -4.09 -8.26
N ASN A 209 -21.11 -3.91 -7.44
CA ASN A 209 -22.22 -3.04 -7.78
C ASN A 209 -21.76 -1.58 -7.87
N ALA A 210 -22.26 -0.85 -8.88
CA ALA A 210 -21.94 0.56 -9.03
C ALA A 210 -22.45 1.38 -7.82
N ALA A 211 -21.59 2.22 -7.26
CA ALA A 211 -21.96 3.12 -6.15
C ALA A 211 -21.17 4.43 -6.19
N VAL A 212 -21.86 5.52 -5.89
CA VAL A 212 -21.28 6.83 -5.59
C VAL A 212 -21.42 7.07 -4.09
N ILE A 213 -20.31 7.27 -3.39
CA ILE A 213 -20.24 7.29 -1.93
C ILE A 213 -19.58 8.60 -1.51
N TYR A 214 -20.31 9.40 -0.74
CA TYR A 214 -19.80 10.61 -0.11
C TYR A 214 -19.34 10.27 1.31
N VAL A 215 -18.06 10.42 1.58
CA VAL A 215 -17.50 10.29 2.93
C VAL A 215 -17.59 11.65 3.62
N SER A 216 -18.13 11.70 4.82
CA SER A 216 -18.31 12.94 5.59
C SER A 216 -17.73 12.80 7.00
N GLY A 217 -16.88 13.77 7.38
CA GLY A 217 -16.20 13.76 8.66
C GLY A 217 -15.02 12.81 8.72
N VAL A 218 -14.48 12.62 9.92
CA VAL A 218 -13.30 11.77 10.16
C VAL A 218 -13.75 10.34 10.49
N LEU A 219 -13.35 9.39 9.66
CA LEU A 219 -13.52 7.97 9.92
C LEU A 219 -12.30 7.47 10.73
N PRO A 220 -12.53 6.92 11.95
CA PRO A 220 -11.43 6.49 12.81
C PRO A 220 -10.67 5.30 12.23
N ASN A 221 -9.51 5.00 12.81
CA ASN A 221 -8.64 3.92 12.39
C ASN A 221 -9.39 2.61 12.12
N GLY A 222 -9.18 2.07 10.92
CA GLY A 222 -9.79 0.84 10.46
C GLY A 222 -9.28 0.44 9.09
N SER A 223 -9.63 -0.76 8.65
CA SER A 223 -9.37 -1.23 7.30
C SER A 223 -10.62 -1.05 6.43
N VAL A 224 -10.44 -0.45 5.26
CA VAL A 224 -11.48 -0.20 4.26
C VAL A 224 -11.16 -1.00 3.01
N THR A 225 -12.10 -1.85 2.58
CA THR A 225 -11.98 -2.59 1.32
C THR A 225 -12.88 -1.96 0.26
N ILE A 226 -12.28 -1.55 -0.87
CA ILE A 226 -13.00 -0.97 -2.00
C ILE A 226 -13.04 -1.98 -3.14
N GLY A 227 -14.24 -2.33 -3.57
CA GLY A 227 -14.48 -3.19 -4.71
C GLY A 227 -14.61 -2.40 -6.02
N SER A 228 -15.13 -3.05 -7.07
CA SER A 228 -15.23 -2.46 -8.42
C SER A 228 -16.40 -1.50 -8.59
N ASN A 229 -16.31 -0.62 -9.60
CA ASN A 229 -17.35 0.34 -9.98
C ASN A 229 -17.74 1.30 -8.85
N LYS A 230 -16.76 1.94 -8.24
CA LYS A 230 -16.96 2.86 -7.11
C LYS A 230 -16.46 4.26 -7.40
N THR A 231 -17.21 5.25 -6.96
CA THR A 231 -16.72 6.61 -6.79
C THR A 231 -16.80 6.96 -5.30
N ILE A 232 -15.65 7.19 -4.69
CA ILE A 232 -15.52 7.61 -3.29
C ILE A 232 -15.13 9.09 -3.32
N VAL A 233 -15.90 9.94 -2.67
CA VAL A 233 -15.64 11.38 -2.65
C VAL A 233 -15.72 11.91 -1.23
N GLY A 234 -14.67 12.60 -0.81
CA GLY A 234 -14.69 13.33 0.46
C GLY A 234 -15.54 14.61 0.36
N ILE A 235 -16.37 14.83 1.35
CA ILE A 235 -17.08 16.09 1.58
C ILE A 235 -16.81 16.57 3.00
N CYS A 236 -16.97 17.86 3.27
CA CYS A 236 -16.87 18.40 4.63
C CYS A 236 -15.52 18.14 5.33
N GLY A 237 -14.43 18.12 4.60
CA GLY A 237 -13.10 17.82 5.17
C GLY A 237 -12.99 16.36 5.61
N ALA A 238 -13.50 15.43 4.80
CA ALA A 238 -13.49 14.01 5.07
C ALA A 238 -12.09 13.44 5.22
N GLU A 239 -11.93 12.57 6.21
CA GLU A 239 -10.69 11.82 6.43
C GLU A 239 -11.01 10.33 6.64
N ILE A 240 -10.20 9.45 6.07
CA ILE A 240 -10.16 8.01 6.37
C ILE A 240 -8.85 7.75 7.08
N HIS A 241 -8.90 7.20 8.29
CA HIS A 241 -7.71 6.80 9.01
C HIS A 241 -7.55 5.28 8.97
N GLY A 242 -6.32 4.83 8.76
CA GLY A 242 -5.96 3.42 8.69
C GLY A 242 -5.53 2.97 7.29
N HIS A 243 -6.05 1.85 6.84
CA HIS A 243 -5.66 1.21 5.57
C HIS A 243 -6.83 1.14 4.58
N VAL A 244 -6.55 1.44 3.32
CA VAL A 244 -7.49 1.26 2.20
C VAL A 244 -6.96 0.21 1.24
N ASP A 245 -7.72 -0.86 1.06
CA ASP A 245 -7.36 -2.02 0.25
C ASP A 245 -8.20 -2.11 -1.02
N MET A 246 -7.55 -2.30 -2.18
CA MET A 246 -8.15 -2.41 -3.51
C MET A 246 -7.61 -3.63 -4.26
N VAL A 247 -7.77 -4.83 -3.72
CA VAL A 247 -7.33 -6.07 -4.38
C VAL A 247 -8.33 -6.49 -5.45
N GLY A 248 -7.89 -6.52 -6.71
CA GLY A 248 -8.72 -6.91 -7.87
C GLY A 248 -9.84 -5.92 -8.20
N ALA A 249 -9.83 -4.75 -7.62
CA ALA A 249 -10.81 -3.71 -7.90
C ALA A 249 -10.63 -3.13 -9.31
N SER A 250 -11.72 -2.81 -9.97
CA SER A 250 -11.70 -2.22 -11.31
C SER A 250 -12.70 -1.08 -11.43
N ASN A 251 -12.37 -0.06 -12.25
CA ASN A 251 -13.23 1.09 -12.46
C ASN A 251 -13.53 1.84 -11.16
N VAL A 252 -12.51 2.39 -10.51
CA VAL A 252 -12.63 3.09 -9.21
C VAL A 252 -12.14 4.52 -9.32
N ILE A 253 -12.86 5.44 -8.72
CA ILE A 253 -12.47 6.83 -8.52
C ILE A 253 -12.44 7.11 -7.02
N VAL A 254 -11.31 7.62 -6.51
CA VAL A 254 -11.17 8.16 -5.16
C VAL A 254 -10.75 9.60 -5.29
N ARG A 255 -11.46 10.51 -4.65
CA ARG A 255 -11.10 11.92 -4.79
C ARG A 255 -11.53 12.81 -3.61
N ASN A 256 -10.79 13.90 -3.47
CA ASN A 256 -11.09 14.98 -2.53
C ASN A 256 -11.18 14.51 -1.08
N ILE A 257 -10.27 13.61 -0.68
CA ILE A 257 -10.30 13.00 0.66
C ILE A 257 -8.89 12.90 1.24
N LYS A 258 -8.78 13.06 2.56
CA LYS A 258 -7.55 12.73 3.26
C LYS A 258 -7.56 11.25 3.64
N ILE A 259 -6.45 10.58 3.37
CA ILE A 259 -6.22 9.19 3.79
C ILE A 259 -4.94 9.18 4.64
N VAL A 260 -5.11 8.88 5.91
CA VAL A 260 -4.04 8.94 6.91
C VAL A 260 -3.78 7.53 7.41
N GLY A 261 -2.61 6.98 7.10
CA GLY A 261 -2.22 5.65 7.52
C GLY A 261 -2.14 5.49 9.05
N TYR A 262 -1.92 4.28 9.51
CA TYR A 262 -1.85 3.97 10.95
C TYR A 262 -0.68 4.64 11.67
N ALA A 263 0.40 4.93 10.97
CA ALA A 263 1.68 5.26 11.58
C ALA A 263 1.89 6.75 11.85
N VAL A 264 0.87 7.47 12.24
CA VAL A 264 1.01 8.88 12.65
C VAL A 264 2.02 9.00 13.80
N GLY A 265 3.25 9.38 13.46
CA GLY A 265 4.35 9.55 14.42
C GLY A 265 5.03 8.26 14.90
N ASN A 266 4.47 7.08 14.69
CA ASN A 266 5.08 5.81 15.12
C ASN A 266 4.49 4.60 14.37
N CYS A 267 5.34 3.80 13.72
CA CYS A 267 4.92 2.58 13.03
C CYS A 267 4.24 1.55 13.94
N ALA A 268 4.59 1.50 15.23
CA ALA A 268 4.00 0.57 16.18
C ALA A 268 2.51 0.84 16.50
N LEU A 269 1.93 1.90 15.95
CA LEU A 269 0.49 2.14 16.00
C LEU A 269 -0.30 1.30 14.98
N ASP A 270 0.39 0.72 14.01
CA ASP A 270 -0.20 -0.16 13.02
C ASP A 270 -0.49 -1.54 13.62
N PRO A 271 -1.72 -2.08 13.48
CA PRO A 271 -2.05 -3.43 13.96
C PRO A 271 -1.23 -4.56 13.33
N SER A 272 -0.69 -4.34 12.13
CA SER A 272 0.13 -5.31 11.39
C SER A 272 1.62 -5.21 11.71
N TYR A 273 2.04 -4.23 12.55
CA TYR A 273 3.44 -4.00 12.87
C TYR A 273 4.08 -5.17 13.61
N ASP A 274 5.22 -5.62 13.10
CA ASP A 274 6.10 -6.61 13.73
C ASP A 274 7.45 -5.96 14.06
N SER A 275 7.76 -5.86 15.35
CA SER A 275 9.00 -5.24 15.83
C SER A 275 10.28 -5.95 15.38
N SER A 276 10.19 -7.21 14.94
CA SER A 276 11.35 -7.94 14.37
C SER A 276 11.65 -7.57 12.93
N VAL A 277 10.67 -7.02 12.21
CA VAL A 277 10.77 -6.59 10.81
C VAL A 277 10.86 -5.06 10.69
N GLY A 278 10.18 -4.34 11.58
CA GLY A 278 10.08 -2.89 11.55
C GLY A 278 8.88 -2.38 10.74
N CYS A 279 8.94 -1.12 10.28
CA CYS A 279 7.82 -0.47 9.59
C CYS A 279 7.39 -1.19 8.31
N SER A 280 8.28 -1.87 7.60
CA SER A 280 7.95 -2.65 6.40
C SER A 280 7.07 -3.89 6.64
N SER A 281 6.72 -4.18 7.89
CA SER A 281 5.71 -5.20 8.22
C SER A 281 4.29 -4.64 8.31
N GLY A 282 4.13 -3.33 8.36
CA GLY A 282 2.83 -2.69 8.50
C GLY A 282 2.15 -2.46 7.15
N ASP A 283 0.93 -1.92 7.22
CA ASP A 283 0.11 -1.64 6.05
C ASP A 283 0.50 -0.31 5.39
N ASP A 284 0.39 -0.23 4.08
CA ASP A 284 0.35 1.05 3.37
C ASP A 284 -0.91 1.85 3.77
N ALA A 285 -0.92 3.15 3.54
CA ALA A 285 -2.17 3.89 3.65
C ALA A 285 -3.17 3.42 2.58
N ILE A 286 -2.67 3.12 1.37
CA ILE A 286 -3.47 2.54 0.27
C ILE A 286 -2.67 1.44 -0.43
N THR A 287 -3.27 0.26 -0.59
CA THR A 287 -2.74 -0.82 -1.42
C THR A 287 -3.64 -1.07 -2.63
N VAL A 288 -3.05 -1.10 -3.84
CA VAL A 288 -3.70 -1.48 -5.09
C VAL A 288 -3.00 -2.70 -5.66
N GLU A 289 -3.64 -3.85 -5.59
CA GLU A 289 -3.16 -5.10 -6.20
C GLU A 289 -4.14 -5.63 -7.24
N LYS A 290 -3.63 -6.08 -8.39
CA LYS A 290 -4.46 -6.66 -9.47
C LYS A 290 -5.60 -5.74 -9.92
N GLY A 291 -5.58 -4.48 -9.50
CA GLY A 291 -6.58 -3.48 -9.82
C GLY A 291 -6.40 -2.93 -11.23
N THR A 292 -7.47 -2.41 -11.83
CA THR A 292 -7.39 -1.77 -13.15
C THR A 292 -8.35 -0.62 -13.30
N HIS A 293 -7.95 0.43 -14.04
CA HIS A 293 -8.76 1.62 -14.24
C HIS A 293 -9.13 2.28 -12.89
N ILE A 294 -8.09 2.73 -12.18
CA ILE A 294 -8.23 3.41 -10.89
C ILE A 294 -7.71 4.83 -11.02
N TRP A 295 -8.48 5.78 -10.53
CA TRP A 295 -8.14 7.19 -10.54
C TRP A 295 -8.23 7.80 -9.15
N PHE A 296 -7.08 8.29 -8.67
CA PHE A 296 -6.96 9.13 -7.48
C PHE A 296 -6.85 10.59 -7.91
N ASP A 297 -7.65 11.49 -7.29
CA ASP A 297 -7.69 12.90 -7.71
C ASP A 297 -7.95 13.84 -6.55
N HIS A 298 -7.06 14.81 -6.34
CA HIS A 298 -7.15 15.78 -5.25
C HIS A 298 -7.22 15.15 -3.85
N ASP A 299 -6.44 14.08 -3.63
CA ASP A 299 -6.35 13.45 -2.33
C ASP A 299 -5.13 13.97 -1.55
N ASP A 300 -5.17 13.81 -0.21
CA ASP A 300 -4.03 14.04 0.68
C ASP A 300 -3.72 12.73 1.39
N ILE A 301 -2.60 12.09 1.07
CA ILE A 301 -2.26 10.75 1.54
C ILE A 301 -1.00 10.81 2.38
N SER A 302 -1.09 10.33 3.61
CA SER A 302 0.02 10.43 4.56
C SER A 302 0.11 9.26 5.53
N ASP A 303 1.28 9.12 6.13
CA ASP A 303 1.55 8.29 7.31
C ASP A 303 1.21 6.80 7.18
N GLY A 304 1.24 6.26 5.97
CA GLY A 304 1.24 4.80 5.78
C GLY A 304 2.47 4.16 6.44
N THR A 305 2.33 2.97 6.98
CA THR A 305 3.40 2.33 7.76
C THR A 305 4.53 1.86 6.85
N ASP A 306 4.26 1.07 5.82
CA ASP A 306 5.24 0.68 4.80
C ASP A 306 5.32 1.72 3.67
N GLY A 307 4.18 2.29 3.26
CA GLY A 307 4.10 3.29 2.19
C GLY A 307 2.79 4.07 2.19
N ASN A 308 2.70 5.11 1.36
CA ASN A 308 1.47 5.88 1.23
C ASN A 308 0.51 5.31 0.19
N LEU A 309 1.02 4.89 -0.97
CA LEU A 309 0.21 4.29 -2.04
C LEU A 309 1.07 3.34 -2.84
N ASP A 310 0.81 2.05 -2.71
CA ASP A 310 1.49 1.00 -3.45
C ASP A 310 0.61 0.44 -4.56
N ILE A 311 1.17 0.29 -5.76
CA ILE A 311 0.51 -0.20 -6.98
C ILE A 311 1.30 -1.40 -7.48
N THR A 312 0.81 -2.60 -7.18
CA THR A 312 1.60 -3.83 -7.34
C THR A 312 0.79 -4.99 -7.92
N VAL A 313 1.45 -6.13 -8.10
CA VAL A 313 0.83 -7.42 -8.48
C VAL A 313 -0.06 -7.28 -9.71
N ALA A 314 0.52 -6.82 -10.82
CA ALA A 314 -0.16 -6.66 -12.12
C ALA A 314 -1.33 -5.66 -12.12
N ALA A 315 -1.38 -4.72 -11.17
CA ALA A 315 -2.27 -3.57 -11.28
C ALA A 315 -1.95 -2.77 -12.54
N ASP A 316 -2.96 -2.14 -13.17
CA ASP A 316 -2.75 -1.51 -14.47
C ASP A 316 -3.75 -0.38 -14.74
N TYR A 317 -3.44 0.53 -15.68
CA TYR A 317 -4.29 1.68 -16.03
C TYR A 317 -4.65 2.53 -14.82
N VAL A 318 -3.64 2.97 -14.06
CA VAL A 318 -3.84 3.83 -12.89
C VAL A 318 -3.44 5.26 -13.21
N THR A 319 -4.20 6.21 -12.71
CA THR A 319 -3.86 7.65 -12.74
C THR A 319 -3.93 8.23 -11.34
N VAL A 320 -2.92 8.98 -10.98
CA VAL A 320 -2.85 9.76 -9.73
C VAL A 320 -2.62 11.21 -10.10
N SER A 321 -3.55 12.07 -9.71
CA SER A 321 -3.54 13.48 -10.10
C SER A 321 -3.84 14.40 -8.93
N TRP A 322 -3.20 15.55 -8.90
CA TRP A 322 -3.43 16.60 -7.90
C TRP A 322 -3.41 16.11 -6.46
N THR A 323 -2.69 15.04 -6.18
CA THR A 323 -2.62 14.38 -4.88
C THR A 323 -1.37 14.82 -4.14
N LYS A 324 -1.52 15.12 -2.84
CA LYS A 324 -0.42 15.45 -1.96
C LYS A 324 0.02 14.23 -1.17
N PHE A 325 1.31 13.94 -1.16
CA PHE A 325 1.95 12.90 -0.37
C PHE A 325 2.88 13.53 0.65
N HIS A 326 2.74 13.17 1.92
CA HIS A 326 3.62 13.67 2.98
C HIS A 326 3.65 12.70 4.17
N TYR A 327 4.47 13.05 5.15
CA TYR A 327 4.54 12.34 6.44
C TYR A 327 4.59 13.32 7.59
N THR A 328 4.12 12.91 8.76
CA THR A 328 4.46 13.53 10.04
C THR A 328 5.86 13.12 10.48
N ALA A 329 6.42 13.77 11.52
CA ALA A 329 7.68 13.32 12.09
C ALA A 329 7.44 12.02 12.85
N ARG A 330 8.21 10.97 12.54
CA ARG A 330 8.19 9.70 13.29
C ARG A 330 9.25 9.72 14.40
N THR A 331 8.91 9.13 15.52
CA THR A 331 9.81 8.96 16.68
C THR A 331 10.45 7.59 16.73
N ASP A 332 9.93 6.64 16.00
CA ASP A 332 10.48 5.30 15.85
C ASP A 332 11.60 5.32 14.80
N ASN A 333 12.81 5.13 15.25
CA ASN A 333 13.94 4.77 14.38
C ASN A 333 14.01 3.24 14.20
N SER A 334 12.95 2.54 14.51
CA SER A 334 12.84 1.10 14.42
C SER A 334 12.66 0.70 12.95
N GLY A 335 13.67 0.86 12.17
CA GLY A 335 13.59 0.36 10.84
C GLY A 335 14.78 -0.49 10.54
N SER A 336 14.55 -1.65 10.00
CA SER A 336 15.52 -2.37 9.18
C SER A 336 15.84 -1.60 7.88
N ASP A 337 15.34 -0.38 7.73
CA ASP A 337 15.74 0.46 6.61
C ASP A 337 17.22 0.83 6.78
N SER A 338 17.98 0.51 5.76
CA SER A 338 19.44 0.72 5.71
C SER A 338 19.86 2.20 5.87
N THR A 339 18.93 3.10 6.10
CA THR A 339 19.13 4.55 6.17
C THR A 339 19.08 5.09 7.60
N GLY A 340 18.63 4.30 8.57
CA GLY A 340 18.78 4.47 10.03
C GLY A 340 18.38 5.79 10.66
N ALA A 341 18.57 6.90 10.01
CA ALA A 341 18.39 8.23 10.60
C ALA A 341 17.08 8.91 10.19
N SER A 342 16.42 8.46 9.13
CA SER A 342 15.28 9.16 8.51
C SER A 342 13.93 8.50 8.72
N GLY A 343 13.89 7.29 9.28
CA GLY A 343 12.68 6.50 9.46
C GLY A 343 12.10 6.00 8.11
N HIS A 344 11.24 5.00 8.19
CA HIS A 344 10.58 4.38 7.02
C HIS A 344 9.42 5.27 6.55
N ARG A 345 9.72 6.34 5.80
CA ARG A 345 8.76 7.28 5.23
C ARG A 345 8.81 7.22 3.72
N TYR A 346 8.48 6.07 3.18
CA TYR A 346 8.48 5.77 1.76
C TYR A 346 7.10 6.07 1.17
N SER A 347 7.04 6.73 0.01
CA SER A 347 5.74 7.20 -0.48
C SER A 347 5.04 6.19 -1.37
N ASN A 348 5.60 5.88 -2.55
CA ASN A 348 4.86 5.13 -3.56
C ASN A 348 5.73 4.06 -4.20
N LEU A 349 5.25 2.82 -4.19
CA LEU A 349 5.89 1.72 -4.90
C LEU A 349 5.04 1.28 -6.08
N VAL A 350 5.66 1.17 -7.25
CA VAL A 350 5.08 0.54 -8.44
C VAL A 350 5.88 -0.72 -8.74
N GLY A 351 5.25 -1.89 -8.55
CA GLY A 351 5.90 -3.19 -8.68
C GLY A 351 6.65 -3.64 -7.43
N GLY A 352 6.16 -4.68 -6.77
CA GLY A 352 6.64 -5.13 -5.46
C GLY A 352 8.00 -5.83 -5.47
N SER A 353 8.39 -6.49 -6.57
CA SER A 353 9.61 -7.30 -6.65
C SER A 353 10.25 -7.25 -8.03
N ASP A 354 11.58 -7.37 -8.09
CA ASP A 354 12.33 -7.49 -9.34
C ASP A 354 12.07 -8.82 -10.07
N ASN A 355 11.47 -9.80 -9.39
CA ASN A 355 11.18 -11.12 -9.93
C ASN A 355 9.68 -11.34 -10.24
N SER A 356 8.89 -10.29 -10.28
CA SER A 356 7.44 -10.36 -10.52
C SER A 356 7.12 -10.49 -12.01
N SER A 357 7.27 -11.67 -12.58
CA SER A 357 6.98 -11.91 -14.01
C SER A 357 5.53 -11.58 -14.42
N GLY A 358 4.59 -11.61 -13.47
CA GLY A 358 3.20 -11.19 -13.67
C GLY A 358 3.02 -9.69 -13.93
N ASP A 359 4.03 -8.87 -13.59
CA ASP A 359 4.00 -7.42 -13.77
C ASP A 359 4.46 -6.98 -15.16
N VAL A 360 5.07 -7.87 -15.93
CA VAL A 360 5.56 -7.58 -17.29
C VAL A 360 4.40 -7.12 -18.18
N GLY A 361 4.54 -5.92 -18.76
CA GLY A 361 3.53 -5.29 -19.62
C GLY A 361 2.32 -4.71 -18.87
N LYS A 362 2.33 -4.72 -17.54
CA LYS A 362 1.38 -4.11 -16.63
C LYS A 362 2.01 -2.92 -15.91
N LEU A 363 1.37 -2.44 -14.87
CA LEU A 363 1.85 -1.32 -14.04
C LEU A 363 2.02 -0.02 -14.86
N ASN A 364 1.08 0.22 -15.79
CA ASN A 364 1.03 1.47 -16.54
C ASN A 364 0.35 2.53 -15.68
N VAL A 365 1.14 3.52 -15.23
CA VAL A 365 0.68 4.52 -14.26
C VAL A 365 0.99 5.94 -14.76
N THR A 366 0.04 6.84 -14.58
CA THR A 366 0.21 8.28 -14.77
C THR A 366 0.23 8.99 -13.44
N TRP A 367 1.21 9.88 -13.27
CA TRP A 367 1.35 10.76 -12.12
C TRP A 367 1.42 12.20 -12.62
N HIS A 368 0.41 13.04 -12.33
CA HIS A 368 0.47 14.44 -12.76
C HIS A 368 -0.07 15.42 -11.73
N HIS A 369 0.58 16.55 -11.65
CA HIS A 369 0.24 17.63 -10.70
C HIS A 369 0.22 17.17 -9.24
N ASN A 370 0.97 16.09 -8.93
CA ASN A 370 1.10 15.63 -7.55
C ASN A 370 2.20 16.38 -6.82
N TRP A 371 2.11 16.40 -5.50
CA TRP A 371 3.06 17.06 -4.63
C TRP A 371 3.66 16.08 -3.62
N TRP A 372 4.92 15.71 -3.81
CA TRP A 372 5.70 15.05 -2.76
C TRP A 372 6.29 16.11 -1.85
N ALA A 373 5.65 16.25 -0.67
CA ALA A 373 5.87 17.32 0.29
C ALA A 373 6.73 16.86 1.47
N ASP A 374 6.50 17.44 2.64
CA ASP A 374 7.35 17.29 3.81
C ASP A 374 7.56 15.83 4.23
N LYS A 375 8.83 15.53 4.58
CA LYS A 375 9.26 14.30 5.25
C LYS A 375 9.12 13.00 4.45
N VAL A 376 8.74 13.04 3.18
CA VAL A 376 8.91 11.89 2.29
C VAL A 376 10.40 11.66 2.04
N VAL A 377 10.90 10.46 2.31
CA VAL A 377 12.33 10.15 2.21
C VAL A 377 12.68 9.44 0.91
N GLU A 378 11.84 8.52 0.47
CA GLU A 378 12.05 7.71 -0.74
C GLU A 378 10.76 7.43 -1.49
N ARG A 379 10.90 6.79 -2.66
CA ARG A 379 9.79 6.29 -3.49
C ARG A 379 8.79 7.40 -3.89
N GLN A 380 9.26 8.32 -4.74
CA GLN A 380 8.42 9.45 -5.22
C GLN A 380 8.18 9.41 -6.76
N PRO A 381 7.77 8.30 -7.39
CA PRO A 381 7.70 6.92 -6.94
C PRO A 381 8.98 6.09 -7.20
N ARG A 382 9.08 4.90 -6.60
CA ARG A 382 9.97 3.83 -7.04
C ARG A 382 9.21 2.93 -8.01
N VAL A 383 9.74 2.72 -9.22
CA VAL A 383 9.06 2.04 -10.32
C VAL A 383 9.84 0.82 -10.75
N ARG A 384 9.15 -0.31 -10.86
CA ARG A 384 9.58 -1.51 -11.58
C ARG A 384 8.55 -1.85 -12.63
N TYR A 385 8.99 -2.34 -13.77
CA TYR A 385 8.14 -2.67 -14.91
C TYR A 385 7.27 -1.49 -15.39
N GLY A 386 6.39 -1.73 -16.34
CA GLY A 386 5.36 -0.81 -16.79
C GLY A 386 5.83 0.51 -17.40
N LYS A 387 4.89 1.24 -17.96
CA LYS A 387 5.08 2.56 -18.54
C LYS A 387 4.57 3.62 -17.59
N ASN A 388 5.46 4.31 -16.92
CA ASN A 388 5.13 5.36 -15.96
C ASN A 388 5.36 6.74 -16.57
N HIS A 389 4.31 7.56 -16.61
CA HIS A 389 4.35 8.93 -17.09
C HIS A 389 4.21 9.91 -15.93
N LEU A 390 5.26 10.67 -15.67
CA LEU A 390 5.32 11.66 -14.60
C LEU A 390 5.47 13.05 -15.21
N PHE A 391 4.41 13.88 -15.13
CA PHE A 391 4.46 15.23 -15.67
C PHE A 391 3.80 16.26 -14.76
N ASN A 392 4.35 17.46 -14.78
CA ASN A 392 3.87 18.60 -13.98
C ASN A 392 3.75 18.33 -12.47
N ASN A 393 4.58 17.42 -11.94
CA ASN A 393 4.61 17.14 -10.50
C ASN A 393 5.61 18.05 -9.78
N LEU A 394 5.35 18.26 -8.49
CA LEU A 394 6.18 19.03 -7.59
C LEU A 394 6.86 18.14 -6.53
N TYR A 395 8.16 18.28 -6.39
CA TYR A 395 8.99 17.58 -5.42
C TYR A 395 9.68 18.61 -4.52
N THR A 396 9.32 18.64 -3.23
CA THR A 396 9.89 19.58 -2.24
C THR A 396 10.31 18.89 -0.94
N ALA A 397 10.28 17.57 -0.88
CA ALA A 397 10.64 16.79 0.30
C ALA A 397 12.15 16.90 0.58
N SER A 398 12.59 17.95 1.21
CA SER A 398 14.00 18.15 1.56
C SER A 398 14.49 17.08 2.55
N GLY A 399 15.76 16.65 2.40
CA GLY A 399 16.34 15.58 3.18
C GLY A 399 15.93 14.17 2.72
N ASN A 400 15.37 14.07 1.54
CA ASN A 400 15.08 12.80 0.87
C ASN A 400 16.38 12.13 0.37
N ASN A 401 16.31 10.81 0.16
CA ASN A 401 17.40 10.04 -0.45
C ASN A 401 17.33 10.10 -1.99
N TYR A 402 16.11 9.92 -2.55
CA TYR A 402 15.83 10.07 -3.98
C TYR A 402 14.34 10.39 -4.20
N CYS A 403 14.01 10.91 -5.38
CA CYS A 403 12.63 11.10 -5.80
C CYS A 403 12.16 9.92 -6.66
N ILE A 404 12.44 9.93 -7.96
CA ILE A 404 12.04 8.87 -8.89
C ILE A 404 13.17 7.85 -8.99
N ARG A 405 12.85 6.57 -8.80
CA ARG A 405 13.81 5.48 -8.99
C ARG A 405 13.27 4.44 -9.95
N ALA A 406 13.96 4.27 -11.09
CA ALA A 406 13.65 3.23 -12.06
C ALA A 406 14.40 1.93 -11.71
N GLY A 407 13.66 0.85 -11.53
CA GLY A 407 14.16 -0.50 -11.31
C GLY A 407 13.86 -1.41 -12.50
N MET A 408 13.91 -2.71 -12.29
CA MET A 408 13.74 -3.78 -13.28
C MET A 408 12.70 -3.43 -14.37
N ASP A 409 13.13 -3.37 -15.64
CA ASP A 409 12.31 -3.17 -16.85
C ASP A 409 11.39 -1.94 -16.86
N ALA A 410 11.61 -0.98 -15.95
CA ALA A 410 10.81 0.24 -15.88
C ALA A 410 11.01 1.11 -17.12
N GLN A 411 9.92 1.64 -17.66
CA GLN A 411 9.89 2.58 -18.78
C GLN A 411 9.29 3.90 -18.29
N VAL A 412 10.13 4.88 -17.99
CA VAL A 412 9.72 6.09 -17.26
C VAL A 412 9.86 7.33 -18.15
N LEU A 413 8.78 8.08 -18.32
CA LEU A 413 8.76 9.38 -18.97
C LEU A 413 8.57 10.46 -17.90
N VAL A 414 9.55 11.35 -17.76
CA VAL A 414 9.63 12.42 -16.73
C VAL A 414 9.72 13.76 -17.42
N GLU A 415 8.62 14.52 -17.44
CA GLU A 415 8.61 15.76 -18.20
C GLU A 415 7.90 16.93 -17.50
N ASN A 416 8.45 18.13 -17.68
CA ASN A 416 7.89 19.37 -17.15
C ASN A 416 7.60 19.33 -15.62
N ASN A 417 8.34 18.53 -14.84
CA ASN A 417 8.22 18.50 -13.38
C ASN A 417 9.09 19.60 -12.74
N ALA A 418 8.78 19.97 -11.50
CA ALA A 418 9.59 20.85 -10.68
C ALA A 418 10.20 20.11 -9.49
N PHE A 419 11.52 20.00 -9.47
CA PHE A 419 12.31 19.45 -8.38
C PHE A 419 12.99 20.60 -7.64
N VAL A 420 12.62 20.83 -6.37
CA VAL A 420 13.06 22.01 -5.61
C VAL A 420 13.65 21.58 -4.27
N GLY A 421 14.97 21.77 -4.11
CA GLY A 421 15.68 21.48 -2.86
C GLY A 421 15.78 20.00 -2.50
N VAL A 422 15.61 19.10 -3.46
CA VAL A 422 15.61 17.64 -3.25
C VAL A 422 16.89 17.00 -3.74
N ALA A 423 17.19 15.80 -3.20
CA ALA A 423 18.29 14.97 -3.65
C ALA A 423 17.81 13.95 -4.70
N SER A 424 18.71 13.57 -5.62
CA SER A 424 18.50 12.55 -6.65
C SER A 424 17.11 12.62 -7.30
N PRO A 425 16.82 13.68 -8.07
CA PRO A 425 15.53 13.84 -8.78
C PRO A 425 15.06 12.61 -9.53
N GLN A 426 15.95 11.94 -10.28
CA GLN A 426 15.69 10.65 -10.90
C GLN A 426 16.96 9.81 -11.01
N GLU A 427 16.85 8.50 -10.75
CA GLU A 427 17.97 7.58 -10.77
C GLU A 427 17.56 6.15 -11.14
N PHE A 428 18.55 5.30 -11.40
CA PHE A 428 18.35 3.86 -11.51
C PHE A 428 18.56 3.20 -10.14
N ASN A 429 17.83 2.11 -9.86
CA ASN A 429 17.96 1.37 -8.61
C ASN A 429 19.34 0.72 -8.45
N SER A 430 19.93 0.25 -9.56
CA SER A 430 21.27 -0.36 -9.61
C SER A 430 21.86 -0.21 -10.99
N THR A 431 23.16 -0.56 -11.15
CA THR A 431 23.82 -0.61 -12.46
C THR A 431 23.15 -1.64 -13.38
N ALA A 432 22.66 -2.75 -12.84
CA ALA A 432 21.95 -3.78 -13.62
C ALA A 432 20.61 -3.23 -14.14
N ASP A 433 19.85 -2.50 -13.32
CA ASP A 433 18.60 -1.87 -13.73
C ASP A 433 18.78 -0.83 -14.83
N GLN A 434 19.92 -0.14 -14.87
CA GLN A 434 20.27 0.76 -15.96
C GLN A 434 20.35 0.03 -17.31
N GLY A 435 20.66 -1.26 -17.32
CA GLY A 435 20.67 -2.13 -18.50
C GLY A 435 19.30 -2.67 -18.91
N THR A 436 18.29 -2.66 -18.03
CA THR A 436 16.94 -3.19 -18.30
C THR A 436 15.86 -2.12 -18.36
N SER A 437 16.10 -0.95 -17.75
CA SER A 437 15.15 0.17 -17.63
C SER A 437 15.51 1.31 -18.58
N TYR A 438 14.58 2.25 -18.75
CA TYR A 438 14.82 3.48 -19.48
C TYR A 438 14.13 4.68 -18.83
N ILE A 439 14.87 5.77 -18.61
CA ILE A 439 14.34 7.05 -18.16
C ILE A 439 14.44 8.06 -19.31
N THR A 440 13.29 8.52 -19.81
CA THR A 440 13.19 9.65 -20.71
C THR A 440 12.89 10.88 -19.90
N ALA A 441 13.85 11.81 -19.78
CA ALA A 441 13.66 13.06 -19.03
C ALA A 441 13.74 14.26 -19.95
N ARG A 442 12.79 15.21 -19.85
CA ARG A 442 12.78 16.42 -20.67
C ARG A 442 12.07 17.59 -20.00
N ASN A 443 12.58 18.77 -20.21
CA ASN A 443 11.98 20.05 -19.79
C ASN A 443 11.67 20.16 -18.29
N ASN A 444 12.32 19.38 -17.43
CA ASN A 444 12.15 19.48 -15.98
C ASN A 444 12.90 20.69 -15.42
N LEU A 445 12.36 21.28 -14.35
CA LEU A 445 13.03 22.30 -13.55
C LEU A 445 13.78 21.64 -12.39
N TYR A 446 15.07 21.90 -12.28
CA TYR A 446 15.93 21.47 -11.17
C TYR A 446 16.45 22.71 -10.44
N SER A 447 15.90 22.99 -9.27
CA SER A 447 16.26 24.16 -8.46
C SER A 447 16.80 23.75 -7.11
N GLY A 448 18.09 24.02 -6.83
CA GLY A 448 18.71 23.63 -5.56
C GLY A 448 18.79 22.11 -5.33
N THR A 449 18.77 21.33 -6.40
CA THR A 449 18.84 19.86 -6.32
C THR A 449 20.28 19.38 -6.19
N SER A 450 20.44 18.17 -5.67
CA SER A 450 21.73 17.46 -5.58
C SER A 450 21.58 16.02 -6.08
N GLY A 451 22.70 15.30 -6.19
CA GLY A 451 22.68 13.88 -6.55
C GLY A 451 22.31 13.62 -8.01
N SER A 452 21.63 12.51 -8.25
CA SER A 452 21.42 11.96 -9.59
C SER A 452 20.28 12.62 -10.36
N GLN A 453 20.53 12.87 -11.66
CA GLN A 453 19.53 13.26 -12.67
C GLN A 453 19.68 12.33 -13.87
N SER A 454 19.59 11.02 -13.61
CA SER A 454 19.83 9.99 -14.61
C SER A 454 18.81 10.04 -15.75
N THR A 455 19.27 9.74 -16.97
CA THR A 455 18.47 9.61 -18.17
C THR A 455 19.07 8.55 -19.09
N GLY A 456 18.31 8.02 -20.05
CA GLY A 456 18.75 6.94 -20.92
C GLY A 456 18.52 5.57 -20.30
N GLY A 457 19.44 4.65 -20.50
CA GLY A 457 19.35 3.23 -20.18
C GLY A 457 19.38 2.38 -21.45
N SER A 458 19.46 1.06 -21.31
CA SER A 458 19.43 0.13 -22.44
C SER A 458 18.05 -0.53 -22.64
N GLY A 459 17.11 -0.27 -21.76
CA GLY A 459 15.73 -0.71 -21.89
C GLY A 459 14.98 -0.02 -23.02
N THR A 460 13.69 -0.28 -23.13
CA THR A 460 12.83 0.35 -24.16
C THR A 460 12.45 1.76 -23.77
N PRO A 461 12.74 2.79 -24.57
CA PRO A 461 12.32 4.16 -24.28
C PRO A 461 10.79 4.29 -24.30
N PHE A 462 10.24 4.99 -23.32
CA PHE A 462 8.87 5.45 -23.32
C PHE A 462 8.84 6.95 -23.55
N THR A 463 8.37 7.38 -24.73
CA THR A 463 8.46 8.77 -25.17
C THR A 463 7.11 9.43 -25.44
N SER A 464 6.03 8.67 -25.53
CA SER A 464 4.68 9.18 -25.81
C SER A 464 3.62 8.23 -25.24
N PRO A 465 2.75 8.71 -24.36
CA PRO A 465 1.62 7.92 -23.87
C PRO A 465 0.49 7.86 -24.93
N PRO A 466 -0.43 6.89 -24.84
CA PRO A 466 -1.52 6.73 -25.79
C PRO A 466 -2.75 7.62 -25.51
N TYR A 467 -2.59 8.70 -24.78
CA TYR A 467 -3.64 9.65 -24.43
C TYR A 467 -3.18 11.09 -24.66
N THR A 468 -4.15 11.99 -24.86
CA THR A 468 -3.89 13.44 -25.01
C THR A 468 -3.72 14.08 -23.63
N TYR A 469 -2.75 14.97 -23.51
CA TYR A 469 -2.47 15.72 -22.29
C TYR A 469 -1.89 17.10 -22.64
N THR A 470 -1.91 18.00 -21.68
CA THR A 470 -1.34 19.34 -21.78
C THR A 470 -0.26 19.50 -20.73
N LEU A 471 0.84 20.13 -21.10
CA LEU A 471 1.95 20.40 -20.19
C LEU A 471 1.94 21.86 -19.74
N ASP A 472 1.96 22.07 -18.44
CA ASP A 472 2.37 23.35 -17.88
C ASP A 472 3.88 23.54 -18.07
N THR A 473 4.32 24.77 -18.16
CA THR A 473 5.76 25.04 -18.11
C THR A 473 6.30 24.70 -16.73
N ALA A 474 7.44 24.02 -16.65
CA ALA A 474 8.01 23.55 -15.39
C ALA A 474 8.19 24.66 -14.33
N SER A 475 8.42 25.92 -14.77
CA SER A 475 8.53 27.08 -13.86
C SER A 475 7.21 27.45 -13.17
N ASN A 476 6.06 27.07 -13.73
CA ASN A 476 4.74 27.37 -13.18
C ASN A 476 4.22 26.24 -12.27
N VAL A 477 4.80 25.04 -12.38
CA VAL A 477 4.34 23.85 -11.68
C VAL A 477 4.29 24.04 -10.17
N GLN A 478 5.32 24.66 -9.59
CA GLN A 478 5.35 24.85 -8.13
C GLN A 478 4.13 25.64 -7.63
N SER A 479 3.80 26.76 -8.25
CA SER A 479 2.66 27.59 -7.84
C SER A 479 1.32 26.90 -8.11
N ALA A 480 1.19 26.25 -9.28
CA ALA A 480 -0.03 25.54 -9.64
C ALA A 480 -0.32 24.38 -8.68
N VAL A 481 0.69 23.54 -8.43
CA VAL A 481 0.53 22.35 -7.57
C VAL A 481 0.35 22.72 -6.10
N GLN A 482 1.08 23.72 -5.59
CA GLN A 482 0.88 24.17 -4.20
C GLN A 482 -0.51 24.74 -3.93
N SER A 483 -1.16 25.29 -4.96
CA SER A 483 -2.52 25.84 -4.81
C SER A 483 -3.62 24.82 -5.13
N GLY A 484 -3.31 23.76 -5.88
CA GLY A 484 -4.32 22.84 -6.40
C GLY A 484 -4.25 21.41 -5.87
N ALA A 485 -3.13 20.96 -5.31
CA ALA A 485 -3.03 19.58 -4.84
C ALA A 485 -3.64 19.38 -3.44
N GLY A 486 -4.35 18.29 -3.28
CA GLY A 486 -5.06 17.94 -2.05
C GLY A 486 -6.55 18.26 -2.11
N PRO A 487 -7.32 17.92 -1.05
CA PRO A 487 -8.74 18.17 -0.96
C PRO A 487 -9.09 19.66 -0.87
N HIS A 488 -10.24 20.04 -1.42
CA HIS A 488 -10.77 21.41 -1.48
C HIS A 488 -12.11 21.55 -0.73
#